data_f6e51710d28d2dd3811bdd5bb3800b42
#
_entry.id   f6e51710d28d2dd3811bdd5bb3800b42
#
_cell.length_a   1.000
_cell.length_b   1.000
_cell.length_c   1.000
_cell.angle_alpha   90.00
_cell.angle_beta   90.00
_cell.angle_gamma   90.00
#
_symmetry.space_group_name_H-M   'P 1'
#
loop_
_entity.id
_entity.type
_entity.pdbx_description
1 polymer ?
#
loop_
_entity_poly.entity_id
_entity_poly.type
_entity_poly.pdbx_seq_one_letter_code
_entity_poly.pdbx_strand_id
1 'polypeptide(L)'
;MIPRRALLRAVLAAAIALAPSIVLAHSQLVRSDPARHATVTRAPSRVQLWFSERLEPAYAEASVWNAAATQVDAHDARVDPADPALLAVSTPNLGPGRYTVRFRVVSVDGHVVESSYTFTVAAAPR
;
A
#
# COMPACT_ATOMS: atom_id res chain seq x y z
N MET A 1 46.36 26.94 -29.57
CA MET A 1 46.52 26.25 -28.28
C MET A 1 45.16 26.14 -27.58
N ILE A 2 44.61 24.95 -27.41
CA ILE A 2 43.33 24.77 -26.73
C ILE A 2 43.60 24.82 -25.23
N PRO A 3 43.00 25.74 -24.48
CA PRO A 3 43.25 25.82 -23.04
C PRO A 3 42.74 24.58 -22.33
N ARG A 4 43.61 23.96 -21.54
CA ARG A 4 43.30 22.76 -20.74
C ARG A 4 42.02 22.88 -19.86
N ARG A 5 41.63 24.12 -19.54
CA ARG A 5 40.41 24.40 -18.74
C ARG A 5 39.10 24.15 -19.49
N ALA A 6 39.07 24.18 -20.83
CA ALA A 6 37.86 23.93 -21.60
C ALA A 6 37.54 22.44 -21.71
N LEU A 7 38.53 21.56 -21.68
CA LEU A 7 38.38 20.11 -21.70
C LEU A 7 37.80 19.54 -20.40
N LEU A 8 38.20 20.13 -19.24
CA LEU A 8 37.69 19.71 -17.93
C LEU A 8 36.20 20.03 -17.73
N ARG A 9 35.73 21.15 -18.30
CA ARG A 9 34.28 21.50 -18.20
C ARG A 9 33.38 20.63 -19.05
N ALA A 10 33.84 20.15 -20.17
CA ALA A 10 33.07 19.26 -21.05
C ALA A 10 32.91 17.86 -20.46
N VAL A 11 33.91 17.36 -19.73
CA VAL A 11 33.85 16.03 -19.08
C VAL A 11 32.88 16.03 -17.89
N LEU A 12 32.77 17.12 -17.13
CA LEU A 12 31.84 17.23 -16.00
C LEU A 12 30.37 17.25 -16.47
N ALA A 13 30.05 17.90 -17.59
CA ALA A 13 28.69 17.95 -18.14
C ALA A 13 28.22 16.59 -18.64
N ALA A 14 29.11 15.77 -19.20
CA ALA A 14 28.80 14.43 -19.67
C ALA A 14 28.51 13.44 -18.54
N ALA A 15 29.13 13.59 -17.38
CA ALA A 15 28.91 12.72 -16.21
C ALA A 15 27.52 12.92 -15.58
N ILE A 16 26.95 14.13 -15.62
CA ILE A 16 25.61 14.42 -15.09
C ILE A 16 24.52 13.87 -16.00
N ALA A 17 24.71 13.84 -17.32
CA ALA A 17 23.76 13.32 -18.30
C ALA A 17 23.61 11.78 -18.26
N LEU A 18 24.55 11.07 -17.64
CA LEU A 18 24.56 9.60 -17.53
C LEU A 18 24.07 9.07 -16.19
N ALA A 19 23.54 9.94 -15.30
CA ALA A 19 22.92 9.48 -14.06
C ALA A 19 21.69 8.61 -14.37
N PRO A 20 21.66 7.31 -13.96
CA PRO A 20 20.53 6.45 -14.27
C PRO A 20 19.28 6.94 -13.56
N SER A 21 18.17 7.03 -14.31
CA SER A 21 16.84 7.15 -13.72
C SER A 21 16.56 5.86 -12.96
N ILE A 22 16.50 5.92 -11.63
CA ILE A 22 16.15 4.75 -10.83
C ILE A 22 14.65 4.55 -10.96
N VAL A 23 14.24 3.62 -11.83
CA VAL A 23 12.86 3.10 -11.85
C VAL A 23 12.81 2.02 -10.77
N LEU A 24 12.29 2.38 -9.62
CA LEU A 24 12.06 1.41 -8.56
C LEU A 24 10.75 0.66 -8.87
N ALA A 25 10.88 -0.60 -9.28
CA ALA A 25 9.74 -1.51 -9.36
C ALA A 25 9.37 -1.90 -7.93
N HIS A 26 8.46 -1.16 -7.31
CA HIS A 26 7.94 -1.46 -5.98
C HIS A 26 6.73 -2.37 -6.07
N SER A 27 6.61 -3.30 -5.13
CA SER A 27 5.32 -3.89 -4.79
C SER A 27 4.35 -2.75 -4.46
N GLN A 28 3.21 -2.71 -5.13
CA GLN A 28 2.22 -1.65 -4.97
C GLN A 28 0.87 -2.24 -4.64
N LEU A 29 0.11 -1.52 -3.82
CA LEU A 29 -1.32 -1.78 -3.69
C LEU A 29 -2.00 -1.39 -5.00
N VAL A 30 -2.50 -2.38 -5.75
CA VAL A 30 -3.12 -2.15 -7.06
C VAL A 30 -4.64 -2.10 -6.99
N ARG A 31 -5.22 -2.69 -5.94
CA ARG A 31 -6.67 -2.72 -5.71
C ARG A 31 -6.95 -2.93 -4.24
N SER A 32 -8.03 -2.34 -3.74
CA SER A 32 -8.55 -2.60 -2.40
C SER A 32 -10.08 -2.66 -2.40
N ASP A 33 -10.64 -3.42 -1.46
CA ASP A 33 -12.08 -3.49 -1.22
C ASP A 33 -12.33 -3.50 0.30
N PRO A 34 -12.92 -2.46 0.88
CA PRO A 34 -13.38 -1.21 0.24
C PRO A 34 -12.25 -0.41 -0.41
N ALA A 35 -12.57 0.34 -1.47
CA ALA A 35 -11.62 1.17 -2.17
C ALA A 35 -11.23 2.41 -1.35
N ARG A 36 -10.08 3.00 -1.66
CA ARG A 36 -9.62 4.26 -1.06
C ARG A 36 -10.68 5.35 -1.22
N HIS A 37 -11.02 6.01 -0.12
CA HIS A 37 -12.02 7.09 -0.03
C HIS A 37 -13.44 6.67 -0.43
N ALA A 38 -13.72 5.39 -0.55
CA ALA A 38 -15.06 4.90 -0.86
C ALA A 38 -16.02 5.17 0.30
N THR A 39 -17.27 5.46 -0.06
CA THR A 39 -18.39 5.41 0.89
C THR A 39 -19.24 4.22 0.52
N VAL A 40 -19.35 3.26 1.43
CA VAL A 40 -20.12 2.04 1.23
C VAL A 40 -21.41 2.10 2.04
N THR A 41 -22.50 1.58 1.47
CA THR A 41 -23.82 1.56 2.13
C THR A 41 -24.05 0.32 2.97
N ARG A 42 -23.23 -0.71 2.77
CA ARG A 42 -23.23 -1.95 3.56
C ARG A 42 -21.85 -2.13 4.17
N ALA A 43 -21.80 -2.37 5.48
CA ALA A 43 -20.55 -2.62 6.17
C ALA A 43 -19.85 -3.86 5.59
N PRO A 44 -18.58 -3.75 5.17
CA PRO A 44 -17.85 -4.90 4.68
C PRO A 44 -17.54 -5.87 5.80
N SER A 45 -17.63 -7.17 5.52
CA SER A 45 -17.26 -8.23 6.47
C SER A 45 -15.75 -8.48 6.51
N ARG A 46 -15.02 -7.95 5.54
CA ARG A 46 -13.56 -8.04 5.44
C ARG A 46 -13.00 -6.90 4.60
N VAL A 47 -11.74 -6.60 4.82
CA VAL A 47 -10.95 -5.72 3.96
C VAL A 47 -10.00 -6.58 3.16
N GLN A 48 -9.93 -6.34 1.85
CA GLN A 48 -9.08 -7.07 0.93
C GLN A 48 -8.13 -6.11 0.21
N LEU A 49 -6.84 -6.49 0.16
CA LEU A 49 -5.77 -5.68 -0.40
C LEU A 49 -5.00 -6.51 -1.42
N TRP A 50 -5.05 -6.12 -2.70
CA TRP A 50 -4.32 -6.78 -3.78
C TRP A 50 -3.09 -5.97 -4.14
N PHE A 51 -1.95 -6.67 -4.18
CA PHE A 51 -0.65 -6.08 -4.47
C PHE A 51 -0.14 -6.53 -5.85
N SER A 52 0.81 -5.80 -6.39
CA SER A 52 1.41 -6.12 -7.69
C SER A 52 2.37 -7.31 -7.66
N GLU A 53 2.82 -7.70 -6.47
CA GLU A 53 3.78 -8.76 -6.24
C GLU A 53 3.27 -9.76 -5.21
N ARG A 54 3.81 -10.99 -5.25
CA ARG A 54 3.57 -11.99 -4.21
C ARG A 54 4.13 -11.51 -2.88
N LEU A 55 3.40 -11.78 -1.82
CA LEU A 55 3.75 -11.34 -0.47
C LEU A 55 4.41 -12.46 0.34
N GLU A 56 5.29 -12.05 1.26
CA GLU A 56 5.82 -12.93 2.30
C GLU A 56 4.77 -13.06 3.41
N PRO A 57 4.13 -14.23 3.59
CA PRO A 57 3.02 -14.36 4.55
C PRO A 57 3.40 -14.04 5.99
N ALA A 58 4.64 -14.35 6.39
CA ALA A 58 5.10 -14.13 7.76
C ALA A 58 5.21 -12.65 8.14
N TYR A 59 5.27 -11.76 7.16
CA TYR A 59 5.49 -10.32 7.38
C TYR A 59 4.32 -9.45 6.88
N ALA A 60 3.22 -10.07 6.49
CA ALA A 60 2.04 -9.35 6.01
C ALA A 60 1.15 -8.94 7.19
N GLU A 61 0.92 -7.63 7.32
CA GLU A 61 0.12 -7.04 8.40
C GLU A 61 -0.94 -6.11 7.81
N ALA A 62 -2.16 -6.19 8.32
CA ALA A 62 -3.23 -5.25 8.03
C ALA A 62 -4.08 -5.04 9.29
N SER A 63 -4.51 -3.81 9.50
CA SER A 63 -5.39 -3.44 10.61
C SER A 63 -6.41 -2.40 10.17
N VAL A 64 -7.55 -2.40 10.82
CA VAL A 64 -8.63 -1.44 10.56
C VAL A 64 -8.98 -0.73 11.86
N TRP A 65 -9.04 0.59 11.79
CA TRP A 65 -9.22 1.47 12.94
C TRP A 65 -10.43 2.37 12.73
N ASN A 66 -11.23 2.57 13.76
CA ASN A 66 -12.35 3.51 13.70
C ASN A 66 -11.89 4.97 13.93
N ALA A 67 -12.82 5.92 13.85
CA ALA A 67 -12.53 7.34 14.04
C ALA A 67 -12.03 7.69 15.45
N ALA A 68 -12.31 6.85 16.45
CA ALA A 68 -11.80 7.01 17.81
C ALA A 68 -10.42 6.34 18.03
N ALA A 69 -9.76 5.93 16.95
CA ALA A 69 -8.47 5.25 16.96
C ALA A 69 -8.48 3.92 17.74
N THR A 70 -9.62 3.21 17.71
CA THR A 70 -9.74 1.85 18.23
C THR A 70 -9.62 0.86 17.08
N GLN A 71 -8.82 -0.18 17.25
CA GLN A 71 -8.71 -1.27 16.29
C GLN A 71 -9.97 -2.12 16.30
N VAL A 72 -10.59 -2.33 15.15
CA VAL A 72 -11.91 -2.95 15.01
C VAL A 72 -11.91 -4.22 14.15
N ASP A 73 -10.77 -4.61 13.60
CA ASP A 73 -10.64 -5.88 12.88
C ASP A 73 -10.52 -7.08 13.85
N ALA A 74 -10.62 -8.28 13.30
CA ALA A 74 -10.59 -9.52 14.07
C ALA A 74 -9.17 -10.05 14.38
N HIS A 75 -8.11 -9.28 14.08
CA HIS A 75 -6.71 -9.68 14.28
C HIS A 75 -6.32 -10.95 13.52
N ASP A 76 -6.94 -11.19 12.38
CA ASP A 76 -6.74 -12.39 11.55
C ASP A 76 -6.13 -12.09 10.16
N ALA A 77 -5.47 -10.96 10.02
CA ALA A 77 -4.85 -10.59 8.74
C ALA A 77 -3.94 -11.72 8.22
N ARG A 78 -4.16 -12.11 6.96
CA ARG A 78 -3.41 -13.20 6.35
C ARG A 78 -3.39 -13.06 4.83
N VAL A 79 -2.32 -13.59 4.24
CA VAL A 79 -2.23 -13.76 2.79
C VAL A 79 -3.13 -14.91 2.39
N ASP A 80 -3.94 -14.71 1.33
CA ASP A 80 -4.84 -15.74 0.82
C ASP A 80 -4.02 -16.92 0.24
N PRO A 81 -4.30 -18.18 0.65
CA PRO A 81 -3.57 -19.32 0.12
C PRO A 81 -3.77 -19.56 -1.37
N ALA A 82 -4.89 -19.09 -1.94
CA ALA A 82 -5.18 -19.23 -3.37
C ALA A 82 -4.69 -18.05 -4.21
N ASP A 83 -4.40 -16.89 -3.56
CA ASP A 83 -3.89 -15.69 -4.22
C ASP A 83 -2.76 -15.06 -3.37
N PRO A 84 -1.50 -15.39 -3.67
CA PRO A 84 -0.38 -14.92 -2.84
C PRO A 84 -0.10 -13.43 -2.90
N ALA A 85 -0.81 -12.67 -3.72
CA ALA A 85 -0.76 -11.22 -3.76
C ALA A 85 -1.92 -10.54 -2.99
N LEU A 86 -2.82 -11.33 -2.40
CA LEU A 86 -3.98 -10.84 -1.66
C LEU A 86 -3.76 -10.96 -0.15
N LEU A 87 -3.88 -9.83 0.55
CA LEU A 87 -3.93 -9.76 2.01
C LEU A 87 -5.35 -9.40 2.44
N ALA A 88 -5.92 -10.15 3.36
CA ALA A 88 -7.28 -9.93 3.86
C ALA A 88 -7.32 -9.92 5.38
N VAL A 89 -8.22 -9.13 5.94
CA VAL A 89 -8.51 -9.07 7.37
C VAL A 89 -10.02 -8.98 7.59
N SER A 90 -10.55 -9.72 8.54
CA SER A 90 -11.98 -9.73 8.84
C SER A 90 -12.41 -8.50 9.65
N THR A 91 -13.58 -7.98 9.30
CA THR A 91 -14.20 -6.83 9.99
C THR A 91 -15.66 -7.16 10.34
N PRO A 92 -15.89 -8.01 11.35
CA PRO A 92 -17.21 -8.63 11.55
C PRO A 92 -18.32 -7.67 12.01
N ASN A 93 -18.00 -6.50 12.55
CA ASN A 93 -19.01 -5.65 13.20
C ASN A 93 -18.71 -4.15 13.00
N LEU A 94 -18.61 -3.70 11.75
CA LEU A 94 -18.43 -2.26 11.49
C LEU A 94 -19.77 -1.54 11.49
N GLY A 95 -19.93 -0.56 12.38
CA GLY A 95 -21.03 0.39 12.33
C GLY A 95 -20.77 1.53 11.35
N PRO A 96 -21.76 2.45 11.17
CA PRO A 96 -21.53 3.66 10.38
C PRO A 96 -20.37 4.48 10.93
N GLY A 97 -19.56 5.05 10.04
CA GLY A 97 -18.44 5.88 10.42
C GLY A 97 -17.27 5.79 9.45
N ARG A 98 -16.22 6.51 9.78
CA ARG A 98 -14.98 6.55 8.99
C ARG A 98 -13.95 5.59 9.58
N TYR A 99 -13.30 4.83 8.71
CA TYR A 99 -12.31 3.84 9.08
C TYR A 99 -10.98 4.09 8.37
N THR A 100 -9.90 3.76 9.05
CA THR A 100 -8.54 3.78 8.49
C THR A 100 -8.03 2.36 8.38
N VAL A 101 -7.60 1.98 7.19
CA VAL A 101 -6.90 0.71 6.93
C VAL A 101 -5.41 1.01 6.93
N ARG A 102 -4.65 0.28 7.73
CA ARG A 102 -3.18 0.36 7.78
C ARG A 102 -2.62 -0.98 7.35
N PHE A 103 -1.58 -0.98 6.57
CA PHE A 103 -0.93 -2.22 6.15
C PHE A 103 0.58 -2.05 6.05
N ARG A 104 1.27 -3.15 6.29
CA ARG A 104 2.69 -3.31 6.05
C ARG A 104 2.92 -4.69 5.47
N VAL A 105 3.51 -4.73 4.29
CA VAL A 105 3.80 -5.98 3.58
C VAL A 105 5.25 -5.99 3.11
N VAL A 106 5.77 -7.20 2.95
CA VAL A 106 7.06 -7.46 2.32
C VAL A 106 6.79 -8.34 1.12
N SER A 107 7.22 -7.93 -0.07
CA SER A 107 7.12 -8.76 -1.25
C SER A 107 8.24 -9.82 -1.28
N VAL A 108 8.04 -10.88 -2.07
CA VAL A 108 9.02 -11.98 -2.17
C VAL A 108 10.38 -11.52 -2.71
N ASP A 109 10.44 -10.36 -3.38
CA ASP A 109 11.68 -9.74 -3.84
C ASP A 109 12.33 -8.81 -2.80
N GLY A 110 11.77 -8.74 -1.58
CA GLY A 110 12.34 -8.02 -0.44
C GLY A 110 11.92 -6.55 -0.30
N HIS A 111 10.98 -6.05 -1.10
CA HIS A 111 10.49 -4.68 -0.96
C HIS A 111 9.44 -4.55 0.14
N VAL A 112 9.57 -3.53 0.98
CA VAL A 112 8.61 -3.21 2.04
C VAL A 112 7.68 -2.11 1.55
N VAL A 113 6.36 -2.33 1.70
CA VAL A 113 5.32 -1.33 1.44
C VAL A 113 4.54 -1.13 2.72
N GLU A 114 4.51 0.11 3.19
CA GLU A 114 3.76 0.51 4.39
C GLU A 114 2.95 1.75 4.05
N SER A 115 1.63 1.70 4.25
CA SER A 115 0.74 2.80 3.92
C SER A 115 -0.60 2.65 4.64
N SER A 116 -1.47 3.62 4.40
CA SER A 116 -2.85 3.62 4.91
C SER A 116 -3.79 4.30 3.94
N TYR A 117 -5.08 3.98 4.06
CA TYR A 117 -6.14 4.69 3.38
C TYR A 117 -7.41 4.69 4.24
N THR A 118 -8.39 5.48 3.86
CA THR A 118 -9.66 5.59 4.57
C THR A 118 -10.83 5.19 3.69
N PHE A 119 -11.87 4.65 4.32
CA PHE A 119 -13.20 4.47 3.74
C PHE A 119 -14.27 4.82 4.77
N THR A 120 -15.51 4.98 4.31
CA THR A 120 -16.63 5.35 5.16
C THR A 120 -17.76 4.35 4.99
N VAL A 121 -18.36 3.92 6.09
CA VAL A 121 -19.63 3.20 6.09
C VAL A 121 -20.73 4.23 6.34
N ALA A 122 -21.64 4.38 5.37
CA ALA A 122 -22.73 5.32 5.47
C ALA A 122 -23.74 4.86 6.53
N ALA A 123 -24.36 5.84 7.20
CA ALA A 123 -25.50 5.54 8.07
C ALA A 123 -26.65 4.96 7.23
N ALA A 124 -27.35 3.98 7.82
CA ALA A 124 -28.52 3.39 7.18
C ALA A 124 -29.57 4.49 6.91
N PRO A 125 -30.25 4.50 5.74
CA PRO A 125 -31.33 5.43 5.51
C PRO A 125 -32.48 5.17 6.49
N ARG A 126 -33.04 6.27 7.00
CA ARG A 126 -34.21 6.20 7.88
C ARG A 126 -35.47 5.90 7.09
#